data_fe1f71f0186e0db3724c9e95f2331ba2
#
_entry.id   fe1f71f0186e0db3724c9e95f2331ba2
#
_cell.length_a   1.000
_cell.length_b   1.000
_cell.length_c   1.000
_cell.angle_alpha   90.00
_cell.angle_beta   90.00
_cell.angle_gamma   90.00
#
_symmetry.space_group_name_H-M   'P 1'
#
loop_
_entity.id
_entity.type
_entity.pdbx_description
1 polymer ?
#
loop_
_entity_poly.entity_id
_entity_poly.type
_entity_poly.pdbx_seq_one_letter_code
_entity_poly.pdbx_strand_id
1 'polypeptide(L)'
;GSGQNENAGILVSAAQFNPALPIRDENGNYSMNSDASFLPNPVSLLDITDKTTQERLLANAFFEVRPIDGLLLKANFGIDRNYQKLKQYLPTTTLYGQRENGAASIAQGDNSDYLMELTANYTKQVGDHNFNALVGHSYQLFTYEMFSGKSNDFITDGFLYNNLGAGNAKRPTVGSSATKSRMASFFGRLNYTFKDRYLLTATLRADGSSNFASGERWGFFPSVAAGWRFTEEEFLAPLRNVLSNGKLRLSYGETGNSNVGDKAYSYYKVGNNNIFGNSMINGVYLSQLGNNVLTWETAREWNVGLDLGFLDGRVNVTAEYYHKVVSDLLNEQTLLSYNEVNKIIANVGKTQSQGFELTINTTNIRNKDISRIDR
;
A
#
# COMPACT_ATOMS: atom_id res chain seq x y z
N GLY A 1 15.94 -4.14 -12.44
CA GLY A 1 15.41 -3.18 -13.28
C GLY A 1 14.61 -3.69 -14.45
N SER A 2 13.34 -3.31 -14.48
CA SER A 2 12.42 -3.66 -15.56
C SER A 2 12.69 -2.90 -16.86
N GLY A 3 13.55 -1.89 -16.85
CA GLY A 3 13.75 -1.00 -17.98
C GLY A 3 14.66 -1.52 -19.09
N GLN A 4 15.51 -2.47 -18.79
CA GLN A 4 16.39 -3.11 -19.78
C GLN A 4 15.70 -4.33 -20.40
N ASN A 5 14.39 -4.30 -20.44
CA ASN A 5 13.59 -5.45 -20.77
C ASN A 5 12.96 -5.27 -22.15
N GLU A 6 13.55 -5.88 -23.13
CA GLU A 6 12.82 -6.25 -24.33
C GLU A 6 12.20 -7.63 -24.09
N ASN A 7 11.12 -7.69 -23.30
CA ASN A 7 10.30 -8.83 -22.87
C ASN A 7 10.75 -9.60 -21.61
N ALA A 8 12.02 -9.96 -21.42
CA ALA A 8 12.41 -10.83 -20.31
C ALA A 8 13.67 -10.38 -19.56
N GLY A 9 14.32 -9.29 -20.00
CA GLY A 9 15.56 -8.78 -19.40
C GLY A 9 16.81 -9.56 -19.82
N ILE A 10 17.96 -8.99 -19.50
CA ILE A 10 19.28 -9.46 -19.94
C ILE A 10 19.54 -10.93 -19.56
N LEU A 11 19.27 -11.31 -18.33
CA LEU A 11 19.57 -12.67 -17.84
C LEU A 11 18.73 -13.73 -18.53
N VAL A 12 17.45 -13.49 -18.73
CA VAL A 12 16.56 -14.42 -19.42
C VAL A 12 16.90 -14.47 -20.90
N SER A 13 17.17 -13.33 -21.54
CA SER A 13 17.62 -13.28 -22.92
C SER A 13 18.95 -14.04 -23.10
N ALA A 14 19.89 -13.92 -22.17
CA ALA A 14 21.15 -14.65 -22.20
C ALA A 14 20.97 -16.18 -22.07
N ALA A 15 20.01 -16.61 -21.25
CA ALA A 15 19.70 -18.04 -21.07
C ALA A 15 18.98 -18.66 -22.28
N GLN A 16 18.30 -17.86 -23.08
CA GLN A 16 17.49 -18.30 -24.24
C GLN A 16 18.19 -18.09 -25.58
N PHE A 17 19.18 -17.20 -25.62
CA PHE A 17 19.88 -16.87 -26.87
C PHE A 17 20.79 -18.03 -27.31
N ASN A 18 20.89 -18.26 -28.63
CA ASN A 18 21.71 -19.34 -29.18
C ASN A 18 23.21 -19.09 -28.89
N PRO A 19 23.88 -19.93 -28.07
CA PRO A 19 25.26 -19.72 -27.68
C PRO A 19 26.29 -19.92 -28.84
N ALA A 20 25.87 -20.51 -29.95
CA ALA A 20 26.71 -20.71 -31.14
C ALA A 20 26.83 -19.44 -32.01
N LEU A 21 25.96 -18.44 -31.78
CA LEU A 21 26.02 -17.19 -32.53
C LEU A 21 27.06 -16.24 -31.93
N PRO A 22 27.89 -15.60 -32.78
CA PRO A 22 28.82 -14.56 -32.32
C PRO A 22 28.03 -13.37 -31.77
N ILE A 23 28.63 -12.59 -30.87
CA ILE A 23 27.98 -11.39 -30.31
C ILE A 23 27.67 -10.38 -31.41
N ARG A 24 28.58 -10.26 -32.41
CA ARG A 24 28.41 -9.34 -33.55
C ARG A 24 28.64 -10.09 -34.86
N ASP A 25 27.94 -9.69 -35.90
CA ASP A 25 28.09 -10.16 -37.25
C ASP A 25 29.35 -9.58 -37.92
N GLU A 26 29.62 -9.97 -39.18
CA GLU A 26 30.77 -9.50 -39.96
C GLU A 26 30.72 -7.99 -40.25
N ASN A 27 29.55 -7.36 -40.15
CA ASN A 27 29.33 -5.92 -40.33
C ASN A 27 29.46 -5.14 -39.01
N GLY A 28 29.73 -5.82 -37.90
CA GLY A 28 29.83 -5.22 -36.56
C GLY A 28 28.50 -4.98 -35.86
N ASN A 29 27.35 -5.36 -36.43
CA ASN A 29 26.06 -5.28 -35.79
C ASN A 29 25.87 -6.44 -34.80
N TYR A 30 24.98 -6.28 -33.79
CA TYR A 30 24.64 -7.40 -32.91
C TYR A 30 23.97 -8.52 -33.70
N SER A 31 24.47 -9.75 -33.53
CA SER A 31 23.90 -10.91 -34.22
C SER A 31 22.45 -11.15 -33.80
N MET A 32 21.62 -11.42 -34.79
CA MET A 32 20.22 -11.74 -34.61
C MET A 32 20.01 -13.27 -34.69
N ASN A 33 19.12 -13.82 -33.86
CA ASN A 33 18.77 -15.21 -33.95
C ASN A 33 17.67 -15.39 -35.02
N SER A 34 18.03 -15.96 -36.17
CA SER A 34 17.08 -16.23 -37.28
C SER A 34 15.96 -17.15 -36.88
N ASP A 35 16.23 -18.13 -36.01
CA ASP A 35 15.25 -19.15 -35.56
C ASP A 35 14.29 -18.60 -34.50
N ALA A 36 14.66 -17.50 -33.85
CA ALA A 36 13.89 -16.83 -32.82
C ALA A 36 14.04 -15.31 -32.92
N SER A 37 13.54 -14.73 -34.01
CA SER A 37 13.69 -13.30 -34.35
C SER A 37 13.02 -12.34 -33.35
N PHE A 38 12.32 -12.86 -32.35
CA PHE A 38 11.73 -12.13 -31.23
C PHE A 38 12.66 -12.05 -30.00
N LEU A 39 13.77 -12.83 -30.01
CA LEU A 39 14.74 -12.81 -28.91
C LEU A 39 15.83 -11.78 -29.22
N PRO A 40 16.02 -10.77 -28.38
CA PRO A 40 17.09 -9.81 -28.53
C PRO A 40 18.44 -10.45 -28.20
N ASN A 41 19.50 -9.96 -28.85
CA ASN A 41 20.87 -10.27 -28.44
C ASN A 41 21.08 -9.73 -27.02
N PRO A 42 21.45 -10.55 -26.01
CA PRO A 42 21.52 -10.12 -24.61
C PRO A 42 22.56 -8.99 -24.39
N VAL A 43 23.59 -8.93 -25.19
CA VAL A 43 24.62 -7.86 -25.11
C VAL A 43 24.07 -6.55 -25.64
N SER A 44 23.20 -6.57 -26.67
CA SER A 44 22.59 -5.35 -27.22
C SER A 44 21.70 -4.63 -26.16
N LEU A 45 21.16 -5.37 -25.19
CA LEU A 45 20.35 -4.79 -24.13
C LEU A 45 21.15 -3.88 -23.18
N LEU A 46 22.50 -4.00 -23.18
CA LEU A 46 23.36 -3.10 -22.41
C LEU A 46 23.43 -1.68 -23.00
N ASP A 47 23.10 -1.53 -24.29
CA ASP A 47 23.05 -0.20 -24.94
C ASP A 47 21.78 0.58 -24.56
N ILE A 48 20.77 -0.08 -23.97
CA ILE A 48 19.55 0.59 -23.51
C ILE A 48 19.90 1.56 -22.38
N THR A 49 19.56 2.82 -22.57
CA THR A 49 19.69 3.81 -21.52
C THR A 49 18.38 3.89 -20.73
N ASP A 50 18.42 3.49 -19.46
CA ASP A 50 17.29 3.54 -18.54
C ASP A 50 17.72 4.22 -17.24
N LYS A 51 17.10 5.35 -16.94
CA LYS A 51 17.42 6.13 -15.75
C LYS A 51 16.15 6.41 -14.95
N THR A 52 16.06 5.83 -13.77
CA THR A 52 15.03 6.15 -12.78
C THR A 52 15.62 7.09 -11.72
N THR A 53 14.98 8.22 -11.51
CA THR A 53 15.25 9.13 -10.39
C THR A 53 14.05 9.07 -9.45
N GLN A 54 14.30 8.84 -8.18
CA GLN A 54 13.26 8.84 -7.15
C GLN A 54 13.69 9.80 -6.04
N GLU A 55 12.76 10.67 -5.66
CA GLU A 55 12.92 11.63 -4.58
C GLU A 55 11.76 11.46 -3.61
N ARG A 56 12.06 11.30 -2.33
CA ARG A 56 11.05 11.21 -1.28
C ARG A 56 11.28 12.25 -0.22
N LEU A 57 10.24 13.00 0.08
CA LEU A 57 10.17 13.92 1.20
C LEU A 57 9.19 13.38 2.22
N LEU A 58 9.68 13.00 3.39
CA LEU A 58 8.86 12.67 4.55
C LEU A 58 9.12 13.71 5.64
N ALA A 59 8.11 14.46 6.00
CA ALA A 59 8.21 15.47 7.05
C ALA A 59 6.98 15.38 7.97
N ASN A 60 7.24 15.59 9.26
CA ASN A 60 6.21 15.62 10.28
C ASN A 60 6.51 16.75 11.26
N ALA A 61 5.50 17.54 11.58
CA ALA A 61 5.57 18.60 12.59
C ALA A 61 4.39 18.45 13.55
N PHE A 62 4.64 18.59 14.84
CA PHE A 62 3.57 18.54 15.82
C PHE A 62 3.70 19.68 16.83
N PHE A 63 2.56 20.03 17.38
CA PHE A 63 2.43 21.03 18.44
C PHE A 63 1.64 20.42 19.59
N GLU A 64 2.16 20.51 20.81
CA GLU A 64 1.56 19.95 22.01
C GLU A 64 1.37 21.03 23.07
N VAL A 65 0.20 21.03 23.73
CA VAL A 65 -0.13 21.93 24.84
C VAL A 65 -0.75 21.12 25.98
N ARG A 66 -0.34 21.43 27.20
CA ARG A 66 -0.93 20.89 28.43
C ARG A 66 -1.59 22.02 29.22
N PRO A 67 -2.86 22.37 28.90
CA PRO A 67 -3.53 23.51 29.51
C PRO A 67 -3.92 23.30 30.98
N ILE A 68 -4.14 22.05 31.37
CA ILE A 68 -4.44 21.63 32.74
C ILE A 68 -3.78 20.25 33.00
N ASP A 69 -3.64 19.90 34.27
CA ASP A 69 -3.08 18.61 34.67
C ASP A 69 -3.91 17.47 34.07
N GLY A 70 -3.18 16.51 33.47
CA GLY A 70 -3.77 15.32 32.85
C GLY A 70 -4.26 15.54 31.41
N LEU A 71 -4.44 16.76 30.91
CA LEU A 71 -4.91 17.05 29.55
C LEU A 71 -3.75 17.39 28.61
N LEU A 72 -3.59 16.59 27.56
CA LEU A 72 -2.68 16.84 26.45
C LEU A 72 -3.47 17.10 25.17
N LEU A 73 -3.31 18.29 24.60
CA LEU A 73 -3.80 18.61 23.26
C LEU A 73 -2.63 18.53 22.28
N LYS A 74 -2.85 17.83 21.17
CA LYS A 74 -1.82 17.67 20.13
C LYS A 74 -2.41 17.95 18.76
N ALA A 75 -1.72 18.78 17.98
CA ALA A 75 -1.92 18.96 16.55
C ALA A 75 -0.72 18.37 15.82
N ASN A 76 -0.94 17.51 14.85
CA ASN A 76 0.08 16.84 14.07
C ASN A 76 -0.18 17.08 12.58
N PHE A 77 0.89 17.42 11.83
CA PHE A 77 0.86 17.67 10.39
C PHE A 77 1.95 16.83 9.75
N GLY A 78 1.58 16.04 8.76
CA GLY A 78 2.48 15.17 8.02
C GLY A 78 2.39 15.42 6.52
N ILE A 79 3.51 15.27 5.84
CA ILE A 79 3.61 15.17 4.39
C ILE A 79 4.52 14.01 4.04
N ASP A 80 4.07 13.15 3.11
CA ASP A 80 4.88 12.14 2.45
C ASP A 80 4.71 12.34 0.94
N ARG A 81 5.75 12.83 0.28
CA ARG A 81 5.78 13.04 -1.16
C ARG A 81 6.81 12.16 -1.79
N ASN A 82 6.40 11.37 -2.78
CA ASN A 82 7.26 10.50 -3.57
C ASN A 82 7.17 10.89 -5.04
N TYR A 83 8.23 11.49 -5.55
CA TYR A 83 8.38 11.84 -6.95
C TYR A 83 9.27 10.82 -7.65
N GLN A 84 8.79 10.25 -8.77
CA GLN A 84 9.55 9.33 -9.59
C GLN A 84 9.60 9.82 -11.03
N LYS A 85 10.79 9.78 -11.63
CA LYS A 85 11.00 10.09 -13.04
C LYS A 85 11.77 8.97 -13.71
N LEU A 86 11.15 8.38 -14.72
CA LEU A 86 11.72 7.36 -15.58
C LEU A 86 12.09 7.99 -16.93
N LYS A 87 13.29 7.75 -17.40
CA LYS A 87 13.77 8.15 -18.74
C LYS A 87 14.37 6.93 -19.40
N GLN A 88 13.90 6.58 -20.57
CA GLN A 88 14.38 5.41 -21.32
C GLN A 88 14.64 5.78 -22.77
N TYR A 89 15.70 5.18 -23.31
CA TYR A 89 16.01 5.19 -24.73
C TYR A 89 16.40 3.80 -25.19
N LEU A 90 15.76 3.33 -26.23
CA LEU A 90 16.08 2.10 -26.95
C LEU A 90 16.79 2.51 -28.25
N PRO A 91 18.15 2.32 -28.32
CA PRO A 91 18.89 2.72 -29.51
C PRO A 91 18.66 1.76 -30.69
N THR A 92 19.02 2.21 -31.88
CA THR A 92 18.90 1.42 -33.12
C THR A 92 19.73 0.13 -33.12
N THR A 93 20.61 -0.03 -32.16
CA THR A 93 21.41 -1.26 -31.94
C THR A 93 20.63 -2.37 -31.26
N THR A 94 19.49 -2.09 -30.64
CA THR A 94 18.62 -3.08 -29.99
C THR A 94 17.51 -3.56 -30.93
N LEU A 95 16.93 -4.72 -30.66
CA LEU A 95 15.92 -5.33 -31.54
C LEU A 95 14.70 -4.42 -31.75
N TYR A 96 14.11 -3.88 -30.69
CA TYR A 96 12.95 -2.98 -30.78
C TYR A 96 13.35 -1.56 -31.18
N GLY A 97 14.49 -1.08 -30.69
CA GLY A 97 15.02 0.20 -31.11
C GLY A 97 15.29 0.26 -32.61
N GLN A 98 15.77 -0.82 -33.21
CA GLN A 98 15.95 -0.92 -34.66
C GLN A 98 14.61 -0.85 -35.42
N ARG A 99 13.58 -1.55 -34.94
CA ARG A 99 12.24 -1.55 -35.56
C ARG A 99 11.57 -0.18 -35.51
N GLU A 100 11.82 0.56 -34.45
CA GLU A 100 11.26 1.89 -34.22
C GLU A 100 12.17 3.03 -34.69
N ASN A 101 13.34 2.71 -35.27
CA ASN A 101 14.41 3.65 -35.63
C ASN A 101 14.78 4.56 -34.43
N GLY A 102 15.05 3.94 -33.30
CA GLY A 102 15.22 4.60 -32.01
C GLY A 102 13.88 4.92 -31.33
N ALA A 103 13.79 4.65 -30.03
CA ALA A 103 12.58 4.94 -29.25
C ALA A 103 12.91 5.57 -27.89
N ALA A 104 12.30 6.71 -27.62
CA ALA A 104 12.47 7.46 -26.37
C ALA A 104 11.18 7.55 -25.57
N SER A 105 11.29 7.43 -24.24
CA SER A 105 10.18 7.69 -23.35
C SER A 105 10.62 8.42 -22.08
N ILE A 106 9.76 9.32 -21.61
CA ILE A 106 9.87 9.97 -20.31
C ILE A 106 8.53 9.79 -19.61
N ALA A 107 8.56 9.27 -18.39
CA ALA A 107 7.40 9.21 -17.51
C ALA A 107 7.75 9.81 -16.15
N GLN A 108 6.82 10.52 -15.57
CA GLN A 108 6.97 11.05 -14.21
C GLN A 108 5.67 10.85 -13.44
N GLY A 109 5.81 10.51 -12.15
CA GLY A 109 4.71 10.37 -11.21
C GLY A 109 5.03 11.14 -9.94
N ASP A 110 4.04 11.83 -9.41
CA ASP A 110 4.09 12.54 -8.13
C ASP A 110 2.96 12.01 -7.25
N ASN A 111 3.32 11.36 -6.17
CA ASN A 111 2.39 10.87 -5.16
C ASN A 111 2.60 11.70 -3.89
N SER A 112 1.58 12.41 -3.45
CA SER A 112 1.67 13.28 -2.28
C SER A 112 0.52 13.01 -1.33
N ASP A 113 0.87 12.67 -0.07
CA ASP A 113 -0.03 12.36 1.01
C ASP A 113 0.13 13.42 2.11
N TYR A 114 -0.96 14.05 2.49
CA TYR A 114 -1.01 15.05 3.53
C TYR A 114 -1.88 14.54 4.68
N LEU A 115 -1.39 14.70 5.89
CA LEU A 115 -2.09 14.35 7.13
C LEU A 115 -2.22 15.59 8.01
N MET A 116 -3.43 15.79 8.53
CA MET A 116 -3.68 16.63 9.71
C MET A 116 -4.39 15.77 10.75
N GLU A 117 -3.88 15.78 11.98
CA GLU A 117 -4.51 15.07 13.10
C GLU A 117 -4.55 15.97 14.33
N LEU A 118 -5.72 16.06 14.94
CA LEU A 118 -5.97 16.77 16.18
C LEU A 118 -6.42 15.78 17.24
N THR A 119 -5.77 15.75 18.38
CA THR A 119 -6.14 14.88 19.49
C THR A 119 -6.19 15.62 20.81
N ALA A 120 -7.12 15.18 21.66
CA ALA A 120 -7.18 15.55 23.07
C ALA A 120 -7.13 14.27 23.91
N ASN A 121 -6.12 14.14 24.74
CA ASN A 121 -5.90 13.00 25.62
C ASN A 121 -5.94 13.45 27.08
N TYR A 122 -6.84 12.87 27.86
CA TYR A 122 -6.97 13.16 29.28
C TYR A 122 -6.69 11.92 30.12
N THR A 123 -5.75 12.03 31.03
CA THR A 123 -5.36 10.98 31.95
C THR A 123 -5.61 11.41 33.38
N LYS A 124 -6.29 10.56 34.15
CA LYS A 124 -6.54 10.78 35.57
C LYS A 124 -6.48 9.50 36.36
N GLN A 125 -5.79 9.56 37.49
CA GLN A 125 -5.78 8.51 38.50
C GLN A 125 -6.56 8.98 39.73
N VAL A 126 -7.44 8.11 40.23
CA VAL A 126 -8.23 8.34 41.44
C VAL A 126 -8.18 7.07 42.28
N GLY A 127 -7.32 7.04 43.31
CA GLY A 127 -7.05 5.83 44.07
C GLY A 127 -6.55 4.71 43.17
N ASP A 128 -7.25 3.58 43.21
CA ASP A 128 -6.92 2.38 42.41
C ASP A 128 -7.43 2.44 40.95
N HIS A 129 -8.12 3.52 40.57
CA HIS A 129 -8.71 3.69 39.26
C HIS A 129 -7.83 4.59 38.39
N ASN A 130 -7.45 4.09 37.22
CA ASN A 130 -6.73 4.85 36.22
C ASN A 130 -7.57 4.95 34.95
N PHE A 131 -7.81 6.19 34.51
CA PHE A 131 -8.58 6.53 33.31
C PHE A 131 -7.67 7.24 32.31
N ASN A 132 -7.73 6.81 31.05
CA ASN A 132 -7.16 7.55 29.94
C ASN A 132 -8.19 7.62 28.83
N ALA A 133 -8.65 8.83 28.51
CA ALA A 133 -9.62 9.11 27.47
C ALA A 133 -8.98 9.92 26.35
N LEU A 134 -9.08 9.44 25.13
CA LEU A 134 -8.61 10.10 23.92
C LEU A 134 -9.80 10.37 23.01
N VAL A 135 -9.88 11.59 22.46
CA VAL A 135 -10.74 11.92 21.31
C VAL A 135 -9.89 12.56 20.24
N GLY A 136 -10.22 12.33 18.98
CA GLY A 136 -9.43 12.88 17.89
C GLY A 136 -10.20 13.00 16.60
N HIS A 137 -9.64 13.83 15.73
CA HIS A 137 -10.05 14.01 14.34
C HIS A 137 -8.82 13.94 13.47
N SER A 138 -8.91 13.21 12.35
CA SER A 138 -7.87 13.25 11.33
C SER A 138 -8.46 13.53 9.95
N TYR A 139 -7.69 14.23 9.14
CA TYR A 139 -7.99 14.47 7.75
C TYR A 139 -6.77 14.11 6.91
N GLN A 140 -7.00 13.28 5.88
CA GLN A 140 -5.96 12.85 4.95
C GLN A 140 -6.35 13.22 3.53
N LEU A 141 -5.37 13.67 2.77
CA LEU A 141 -5.50 13.99 1.36
C LEU A 141 -4.43 13.23 0.60
N PHE A 142 -4.85 12.37 -0.31
CA PHE A 142 -4.01 11.61 -1.21
C PHE A 142 -4.13 12.18 -2.62
N THR A 143 -3.01 12.53 -3.24
CA THR A 143 -2.95 13.02 -4.61
C THR A 143 -1.93 12.22 -5.40
N TYR A 144 -2.28 11.85 -6.62
CA TYR A 144 -1.37 11.25 -7.57
C TYR A 144 -1.52 11.92 -8.91
N GLU A 145 -0.40 12.36 -9.47
CA GLU A 145 -0.34 12.94 -10.81
C GLU A 145 0.71 12.20 -11.63
N MET A 146 0.38 11.90 -12.87
CA MET A 146 1.27 11.24 -13.81
C MET A 146 1.28 12.00 -15.15
N PHE A 147 2.48 12.10 -15.72
CA PHE A 147 2.70 12.53 -17.09
C PHE A 147 3.64 11.57 -17.80
N SER A 148 3.39 11.29 -19.08
CA SER A 148 4.29 10.50 -19.91
C SER A 148 4.31 11.02 -21.33
N GLY A 149 5.47 10.93 -21.96
CA GLY A 149 5.67 11.21 -23.38
C GLY A 149 6.55 10.14 -24.01
N LYS A 150 6.21 9.74 -25.24
CA LYS A 150 6.98 8.79 -26.04
C LYS A 150 7.13 9.30 -27.47
N SER A 151 8.27 9.05 -28.07
CA SER A 151 8.54 9.33 -29.48
C SER A 151 9.50 8.29 -30.04
N ASN A 152 9.48 8.10 -31.34
CA ASN A 152 10.35 7.21 -32.08
C ASN A 152 10.75 7.83 -33.42
N ASP A 153 11.51 7.08 -34.25
CA ASP A 153 11.99 7.48 -35.57
C ASP A 153 12.91 8.71 -35.48
N PHE A 154 14.02 8.51 -34.78
CA PHE A 154 15.05 9.54 -34.59
C PHE A 154 16.08 9.50 -35.71
N ILE A 155 16.53 10.67 -36.16
CA ILE A 155 17.63 10.79 -37.14
C ILE A 155 18.98 10.32 -36.60
N THR A 156 19.12 10.26 -35.29
CA THR A 156 20.34 9.82 -34.57
C THR A 156 20.01 9.39 -33.15
N ASP A 157 20.72 8.38 -32.66
CA ASP A 157 20.68 7.94 -31.25
C ASP A 157 21.33 8.96 -30.29
N GLY A 158 22.02 9.99 -30.78
CA GLY A 158 22.79 10.94 -29.96
C GLY A 158 21.96 11.80 -29.01
N PHE A 159 20.68 12.00 -29.27
CA PHE A 159 19.79 12.75 -28.37
C PHE A 159 19.31 11.92 -27.17
N LEU A 160 19.36 10.60 -27.29
CA LEU A 160 18.76 9.69 -26.33
C LEU A 160 17.30 10.12 -26.03
N TYR A 161 16.93 10.19 -24.73
CA TYR A 161 15.62 10.66 -24.26
C TYR A 161 15.54 12.19 -24.07
N ASN A 162 16.62 12.95 -24.35
CA ASN A 162 16.65 14.38 -23.97
C ASN A 162 15.88 15.30 -24.93
N ASN A 163 15.51 14.81 -26.12
CA ASN A 163 14.73 15.58 -27.08
C ASN A 163 13.67 14.69 -27.75
N LEU A 164 12.51 14.50 -27.10
CA LEU A 164 11.40 13.74 -27.70
C LEU A 164 10.85 14.37 -28.98
N GLY A 165 10.97 15.69 -29.13
CA GLY A 165 10.51 16.41 -30.29
C GLY A 165 11.38 16.19 -31.55
N ALA A 166 12.58 15.62 -31.41
CA ALA A 166 13.45 15.28 -32.55
C ALA A 166 13.04 13.97 -33.25
N GLY A 167 12.13 13.19 -32.65
CA GLY A 167 11.56 12.02 -33.30
C GLY A 167 10.57 12.42 -34.38
N ASN A 168 10.59 11.69 -35.52
CA ASN A 168 9.70 11.91 -36.66
C ASN A 168 8.45 11.03 -36.61
N ALA A 169 8.08 10.56 -35.41
CA ALA A 169 6.92 9.72 -35.19
C ALA A 169 5.66 10.42 -35.73
N LYS A 170 4.93 9.75 -36.61
CA LYS A 170 3.65 10.25 -37.13
C LYS A 170 2.63 10.52 -36.05
N ARG A 171 2.80 9.86 -34.89
CA ARG A 171 1.91 9.97 -33.71
C ARG A 171 2.72 9.82 -32.43
N PRO A 172 3.39 10.88 -31.95
CA PRO A 172 3.99 10.85 -30.64
C PRO A 172 2.89 10.60 -29.59
N THR A 173 3.18 9.76 -28.60
CA THR A 173 2.20 9.43 -27.56
C THR A 173 2.44 10.33 -26.36
N VAL A 174 1.38 11.03 -25.93
CA VAL A 174 1.38 11.81 -24.69
C VAL A 174 0.26 11.28 -23.80
N GLY A 175 0.55 11.10 -22.53
CA GLY A 175 -0.42 10.64 -21.53
C GLY A 175 -0.31 11.44 -20.25
N SER A 176 -1.45 11.71 -19.61
CA SER A 176 -1.50 12.28 -18.27
C SER A 176 -2.70 11.73 -17.51
N SER A 177 -2.56 11.63 -16.20
CA SER A 177 -3.66 11.30 -15.31
C SER A 177 -3.45 11.98 -13.95
N ALA A 178 -4.55 12.29 -13.29
CA ALA A 178 -4.55 12.80 -11.93
C ALA A 178 -5.66 12.13 -11.12
N THR A 179 -5.35 11.71 -9.90
CA THR A 179 -6.34 11.19 -8.96
C THR A 179 -6.22 11.91 -7.62
N LYS A 180 -7.34 12.03 -6.94
CA LYS A 180 -7.42 12.69 -5.64
C LYS A 180 -8.44 11.99 -4.78
N SER A 181 -8.00 11.50 -3.60
CA SER A 181 -8.91 10.95 -2.60
C SER A 181 -8.73 11.63 -1.25
N ARG A 182 -9.77 11.58 -0.43
CA ARG A 182 -9.80 12.20 0.89
C ARG A 182 -10.40 11.23 1.89
N MET A 183 -9.84 11.27 3.09
CA MET A 183 -10.37 10.54 4.23
C MET A 183 -10.49 11.49 5.42
N ALA A 184 -11.65 11.49 6.06
CA ALA A 184 -11.89 12.21 7.31
C ALA A 184 -12.31 11.20 8.37
N SER A 185 -11.73 11.32 9.57
CA SER A 185 -11.97 10.36 10.64
C SER A 185 -12.24 11.06 11.96
N PHE A 186 -13.19 10.52 12.72
CA PHE A 186 -13.42 10.89 14.13
C PHE A 186 -13.24 9.62 14.97
N PHE A 187 -12.51 9.74 16.06
CA PHE A 187 -12.26 8.58 16.91
C PHE A 187 -12.23 8.96 18.39
N GLY A 188 -12.62 7.99 19.20
CA GLY A 188 -12.54 8.05 20.64
C GLY A 188 -12.06 6.74 21.22
N ARG A 189 -11.24 6.80 22.28
CA ARG A 189 -10.74 5.65 23.03
C ARG A 189 -10.83 5.93 24.51
N LEU A 190 -11.30 4.95 25.25
CA LEU A 190 -11.24 4.92 26.70
C LEU A 190 -10.42 3.71 27.14
N ASN A 191 -9.35 3.95 27.90
CA ASN A 191 -8.62 2.94 28.63
C ASN A 191 -8.97 3.11 30.11
N TYR A 192 -9.33 2.02 30.75
CA TYR A 192 -9.60 1.96 32.17
C TYR A 192 -8.82 0.81 32.80
N THR A 193 -8.16 1.11 33.91
CA THR A 193 -7.44 0.13 34.69
C THR A 193 -7.86 0.24 36.15
N PHE A 194 -8.23 -0.90 36.75
CA PHE A 194 -8.58 -0.99 38.15
C PHE A 194 -7.62 -1.90 38.88
N LYS A 195 -7.01 -1.37 39.95
CA LYS A 195 -6.01 -2.05 40.79
C LYS A 195 -4.86 -2.70 40.01
N ASP A 196 -4.52 -2.16 38.83
CA ASP A 196 -3.56 -2.73 37.90
C ASP A 196 -3.83 -4.20 37.48
N ARG A 197 -5.04 -4.71 37.79
CA ARG A 197 -5.46 -6.10 37.55
C ARG A 197 -6.45 -6.21 36.42
N TYR A 198 -7.45 -5.33 36.40
CA TYR A 198 -8.54 -5.34 35.43
C TYR A 198 -8.32 -4.21 34.44
N LEU A 199 -8.19 -4.56 33.19
CA LEU A 199 -7.93 -3.62 32.09
C LEU A 199 -9.11 -3.66 31.13
N LEU A 200 -9.62 -2.50 30.75
CA LEU A 200 -10.66 -2.35 29.73
C LEU A 200 -10.23 -1.28 28.75
N THR A 201 -10.33 -1.58 27.46
CA THR A 201 -10.18 -0.61 26.38
C THR A 201 -11.43 -0.63 25.53
N ALA A 202 -12.01 0.53 25.25
CA ALA A 202 -13.09 0.68 24.29
C ALA A 202 -12.70 1.75 23.28
N THR A 203 -12.88 1.49 21.99
CA THR A 203 -12.60 2.44 20.91
C THR A 203 -13.79 2.48 19.97
N LEU A 204 -14.14 3.67 19.52
CA LEU A 204 -15.06 3.89 18.42
C LEU A 204 -14.37 4.77 17.38
N ARG A 205 -14.43 4.37 16.12
CA ARG A 205 -13.90 5.13 15.00
C ARG A 205 -14.94 5.25 13.91
N ALA A 206 -15.13 6.46 13.39
CA ALA A 206 -15.95 6.76 12.23
C ALA A 206 -15.03 7.31 11.14
N ASP A 207 -14.96 6.64 10.00
CA ASP A 207 -14.14 7.01 8.86
C ASP A 207 -15.01 7.32 7.64
N GLY A 208 -14.78 8.47 7.02
CA GLY A 208 -15.45 8.90 5.81
C GLY A 208 -14.48 8.97 4.63
N SER A 209 -14.72 8.18 3.58
CA SER A 209 -13.88 8.14 2.38
C SER A 209 -14.57 8.74 1.16
N SER A 210 -13.83 9.55 0.39
CA SER A 210 -14.32 10.07 -0.89
C SER A 210 -14.37 9.04 -2.02
N ASN A 211 -13.84 7.83 -1.79
CA ASN A 211 -13.91 6.72 -2.74
C ASN A 211 -15.32 6.17 -2.90
N PHE A 212 -16.21 6.47 -1.96
CA PHE A 212 -17.61 6.06 -2.02
C PHE A 212 -18.53 7.22 -2.37
N ALA A 213 -19.69 6.90 -2.94
CA ALA A 213 -20.72 7.86 -3.30
C ALA A 213 -21.34 8.53 -2.05
N SER A 214 -22.03 9.65 -2.28
CA SER A 214 -22.75 10.33 -1.21
C SER A 214 -23.79 9.38 -0.58
N GLY A 215 -23.76 9.23 0.73
CA GLY A 215 -24.60 8.27 1.48
C GLY A 215 -23.84 7.05 1.98
N GLU A 216 -22.82 6.56 1.23
CA GLU A 216 -22.07 5.35 1.57
C GLU A 216 -20.65 5.63 2.12
N ARG A 217 -20.31 6.91 2.31
CA ARG A 217 -18.94 7.34 2.66
C ARG A 217 -18.51 6.93 4.05
N TRP A 218 -19.44 6.86 5.01
CA TRP A 218 -19.08 6.69 6.41
C TRP A 218 -19.19 5.24 6.86
N GLY A 219 -18.08 4.72 7.41
CA GLY A 219 -18.00 3.46 8.12
C GLY A 219 -17.79 3.68 9.62
N PHE A 220 -18.32 2.76 10.45
CA PHE A 220 -18.19 2.80 11.90
C PHE A 220 -17.51 1.51 12.37
N PHE A 221 -16.43 1.66 13.13
CA PHE A 221 -15.54 0.58 13.51
C PHE A 221 -15.32 0.57 15.03
N PRO A 222 -16.20 -0.13 15.78
CA PRO A 222 -16.03 -0.30 17.21
C PRO A 222 -14.96 -1.34 17.53
N SER A 223 -14.30 -1.19 18.68
CA SER A 223 -13.51 -2.24 19.29
C SER A 223 -13.58 -2.20 20.81
N VAL A 224 -13.48 -3.39 21.42
CA VAL A 224 -13.41 -3.55 22.87
C VAL A 224 -12.40 -4.63 23.22
N ALA A 225 -11.62 -4.38 24.26
CA ALA A 225 -10.69 -5.36 24.79
C ALA A 225 -10.74 -5.36 26.33
N ALA A 226 -10.73 -6.54 26.90
CA ALA A 226 -10.63 -6.77 28.34
C ALA A 226 -9.38 -7.58 28.66
N GLY A 227 -8.71 -7.23 29.75
CA GLY A 227 -7.55 -7.95 30.25
C GLY A 227 -7.66 -8.17 31.76
N TRP A 228 -7.32 -9.37 32.19
CA TRP A 228 -7.28 -9.72 33.58
C TRP A 228 -5.90 -10.28 33.95
N ARG A 229 -5.18 -9.54 34.82
CA ARG A 229 -3.93 -10.00 35.44
C ARG A 229 -4.24 -10.84 36.63
N PHE A 230 -4.55 -12.11 36.42
CA PHE A 230 -4.98 -13.00 37.48
C PHE A 230 -3.87 -13.33 38.51
N THR A 231 -2.58 -13.21 38.18
CA THR A 231 -1.47 -13.36 39.11
C THR A 231 -1.44 -12.27 40.18
N GLU A 232 -2.11 -11.13 39.95
CA GLU A 232 -2.21 -10.06 40.95
C GLU A 232 -3.31 -10.34 42.02
N GLU A 233 -4.10 -11.40 41.84
CA GLU A 233 -5.12 -11.78 42.78
C GLU A 233 -4.48 -12.43 44.03
N GLU A 234 -5.05 -12.16 45.22
CA GLU A 234 -4.53 -12.63 46.49
C GLU A 234 -4.58 -14.16 46.64
N PHE A 235 -5.59 -14.81 46.05
CA PHE A 235 -5.74 -16.26 46.09
C PHE A 235 -4.66 -17.00 45.27
N LEU A 236 -3.96 -16.31 44.35
CA LEU A 236 -2.85 -16.85 43.58
C LEU A 236 -1.48 -16.43 44.09
N ALA A 237 -1.42 -15.70 45.21
CA ALA A 237 -0.17 -15.26 45.82
C ALA A 237 0.84 -16.40 46.05
N PRO A 238 0.44 -17.62 46.49
CA PRO A 238 1.39 -18.74 46.68
C PRO A 238 2.06 -19.21 45.37
N LEU A 239 1.44 -18.98 44.21
CA LEU A 239 1.93 -19.40 42.89
C LEU A 239 2.89 -18.39 42.27
N ARG A 240 3.03 -17.17 42.82
CA ARG A 240 3.87 -16.11 42.26
C ARG A 240 5.34 -16.45 42.17
N ASN A 241 5.82 -17.36 43.02
CA ASN A 241 7.21 -17.84 42.97
C ASN A 241 7.51 -18.66 41.69
N VAL A 242 6.49 -19.27 41.07
CA VAL A 242 6.62 -20.06 39.86
C VAL A 242 6.04 -19.30 38.66
N LEU A 243 4.82 -18.76 38.81
CA LEU A 243 4.09 -18.00 37.80
C LEU A 243 4.25 -16.51 38.11
N SER A 244 5.28 -15.90 37.53
CA SER A 244 5.63 -14.49 37.75
C SER A 244 4.70 -13.51 37.02
N ASN A 245 4.02 -13.95 35.95
CA ASN A 245 3.02 -13.18 35.21
C ASN A 245 1.94 -14.12 34.68
N GLY A 246 0.68 -13.69 34.79
CA GLY A 246 -0.45 -14.38 34.19
C GLY A 246 -1.54 -13.39 33.81
N LYS A 247 -1.85 -13.32 32.53
CA LYS A 247 -2.85 -12.41 32.00
C LYS A 247 -3.73 -13.10 30.99
N LEU A 248 -5.02 -13.01 31.18
CA LEU A 248 -6.04 -13.39 30.19
C LEU A 248 -6.47 -12.15 29.41
N ARG A 249 -6.60 -12.27 28.09
CA ARG A 249 -7.04 -11.21 27.19
C ARG A 249 -8.21 -11.69 26.34
N LEU A 250 -9.18 -10.82 26.16
CA LEU A 250 -10.31 -11.01 25.26
C LEU A 250 -10.49 -9.71 24.47
N SER A 251 -10.60 -9.79 23.16
CA SER A 251 -10.87 -8.62 22.35
C SER A 251 -11.83 -8.93 21.21
N TYR A 252 -12.57 -7.91 20.84
CA TYR A 252 -13.36 -7.84 19.62
C TYR A 252 -13.09 -6.51 18.93
N GLY A 253 -12.93 -6.52 17.61
CA GLY A 253 -12.72 -5.30 16.83
C GLY A 253 -13.23 -5.41 15.42
N GLU A 254 -13.67 -4.27 14.90
CA GLU A 254 -14.02 -4.10 13.51
C GLU A 254 -13.05 -3.13 12.85
N THR A 255 -12.65 -3.43 11.60
CA THR A 255 -11.82 -2.57 10.77
C THR A 255 -12.40 -2.47 9.37
N GLY A 256 -12.31 -1.29 8.76
CA GLY A 256 -12.80 -1.02 7.42
C GLY A 256 -11.68 -0.93 6.39
N ASN A 257 -12.00 -1.32 5.16
CA ASN A 257 -11.16 -1.10 3.99
C ASN A 257 -11.96 -0.32 2.94
N SER A 258 -11.41 0.80 2.48
CA SER A 258 -11.97 1.66 1.41
C SER A 258 -11.06 1.73 0.18
N ASN A 259 -10.09 0.82 0.05
CA ASN A 259 -9.13 0.83 -1.04
C ASN A 259 -9.76 0.30 -2.33
N VAL A 260 -10.61 1.08 -2.93
CA VAL A 260 -11.34 0.77 -4.15
C VAL A 260 -11.12 1.85 -5.24
N GLY A 261 -10.44 2.93 -4.90
CA GLY A 261 -10.25 4.08 -5.79
C GLY A 261 -11.59 4.76 -6.09
N ASP A 262 -11.77 5.18 -7.33
CA ASP A 262 -12.92 5.94 -7.82
C ASP A 262 -14.02 5.07 -8.45
N LYS A 263 -14.14 3.79 -8.04
CA LYS A 263 -15.04 2.79 -8.63
C LYS A 263 -16.54 3.05 -8.36
N ALA A 264 -16.85 3.99 -7.47
CA ALA A 264 -18.22 4.46 -7.28
C ALA A 264 -18.73 5.31 -8.46
N TYR A 265 -17.85 5.80 -9.34
CA TYR A 265 -18.16 6.74 -10.40
C TYR A 265 -17.93 6.14 -11.79
N SER A 266 -18.78 6.50 -12.76
CA SER A 266 -18.61 6.13 -14.16
C SER A 266 -17.67 7.09 -14.85
N TYR A 267 -16.81 6.56 -15.74
CA TYR A 267 -15.89 7.34 -16.55
C TYR A 267 -16.03 7.03 -18.03
N TYR A 268 -15.96 8.09 -18.82
CA TYR A 268 -15.94 8.02 -20.27
C TYR A 268 -14.55 8.37 -20.79
N LYS A 269 -14.15 7.72 -21.87
CA LYS A 269 -12.92 8.01 -22.59
C LYS A 269 -13.22 8.45 -24.00
N VAL A 270 -12.36 9.32 -24.52
CA VAL A 270 -12.31 9.67 -25.92
C VAL A 270 -11.37 8.71 -26.63
N GLY A 271 -11.80 8.10 -27.68
CA GLY A 271 -11.03 7.12 -28.46
C GLY A 271 -11.92 6.46 -29.52
N ASN A 272 -11.44 5.36 -30.10
CA ASN A 272 -12.16 4.63 -31.14
C ASN A 272 -12.60 5.54 -32.30
N ASN A 273 -11.62 5.85 -33.15
CA ASN A 273 -11.88 6.65 -34.35
C ASN A 273 -12.97 5.99 -35.21
N ASN A 274 -14.07 6.67 -35.37
CA ASN A 274 -15.14 6.29 -36.29
C ASN A 274 -15.04 7.12 -37.58
N ILE A 275 -15.31 6.49 -38.71
CA ILE A 275 -15.32 7.17 -39.99
C ILE A 275 -16.77 7.53 -40.35
N PHE A 276 -17.05 8.83 -40.42
CA PHE A 276 -18.32 9.35 -40.92
C PHE A 276 -18.05 10.09 -42.24
N GLY A 277 -18.49 9.49 -43.34
CA GLY A 277 -18.13 9.97 -44.67
C GLY A 277 -16.61 9.92 -44.88
N ASN A 278 -15.98 11.05 -45.19
CA ASN A 278 -14.52 11.17 -45.37
C ASN A 278 -13.80 11.73 -44.13
N SER A 279 -14.50 11.88 -43.00
CA SER A 279 -13.94 12.46 -41.79
C SER A 279 -13.77 11.39 -40.69
N MET A 280 -12.61 11.40 -40.06
CA MET A 280 -12.35 10.59 -38.86
C MET A 280 -12.78 11.38 -37.61
N ILE A 281 -13.71 10.85 -36.85
CA ILE A 281 -14.24 11.47 -35.63
C ILE A 281 -13.91 10.58 -34.42
N ASN A 282 -13.40 11.21 -33.39
CA ASN A 282 -13.18 10.51 -32.12
C ASN A 282 -14.52 10.20 -31.46
N GLY A 283 -14.77 8.94 -31.17
CA GLY A 283 -15.91 8.50 -30.35
C GLY A 283 -15.69 8.70 -28.87
N VAL A 284 -16.77 8.77 -28.11
CA VAL A 284 -16.78 8.72 -26.67
C VAL A 284 -17.42 7.40 -26.23
N TYR A 285 -16.77 6.66 -25.37
CA TYR A 285 -17.27 5.38 -24.87
C TYR A 285 -17.13 5.27 -23.34
N LEU A 286 -18.01 4.47 -22.73
CA LEU A 286 -17.94 4.17 -21.30
C LEU A 286 -16.72 3.28 -21.02
N SER A 287 -15.76 3.79 -20.25
CA SER A 287 -14.53 3.05 -19.92
C SER A 287 -14.57 2.39 -18.54
N GLN A 288 -15.44 2.87 -17.65
CA GLN A 288 -15.70 2.33 -16.34
C GLN A 288 -17.16 2.56 -15.98
N LEU A 289 -17.84 1.50 -15.57
CA LEU A 289 -19.16 1.59 -14.97
C LEU A 289 -18.99 1.76 -13.45
N GLY A 290 -19.50 2.87 -12.93
CA GLY A 290 -19.47 3.16 -11.50
C GLY A 290 -20.55 2.39 -10.74
N ASN A 291 -20.26 2.07 -9.49
CA ASN A 291 -21.21 1.46 -8.57
C ASN A 291 -21.42 2.40 -7.37
N ASN A 292 -22.51 3.14 -7.38
CA ASN A 292 -22.82 4.17 -6.38
C ASN A 292 -23.33 3.62 -5.03
N VAL A 293 -23.52 2.30 -4.93
CA VAL A 293 -23.87 1.61 -3.67
C VAL A 293 -22.68 0.89 -3.04
N LEU A 294 -21.46 1.14 -3.57
CA LEU A 294 -20.24 0.63 -2.93
C LEU A 294 -20.09 1.20 -1.52
N THR A 295 -19.82 0.30 -0.59
CA THR A 295 -19.56 0.62 0.81
C THR A 295 -18.28 -0.05 1.31
N TRP A 296 -17.95 0.13 2.57
CA TRP A 296 -16.76 -0.40 3.21
C TRP A 296 -16.76 -1.93 3.25
N GLU A 297 -15.65 -2.53 2.88
CA GLU A 297 -15.33 -3.90 3.25
C GLU A 297 -15.01 -3.91 4.75
N THR A 298 -15.62 -4.84 5.51
CA THR A 298 -15.50 -4.88 6.97
C THR A 298 -14.89 -6.19 7.44
N ALA A 299 -13.79 -6.10 8.19
CA ALA A 299 -13.21 -7.21 8.90
C ALA A 299 -13.61 -7.17 10.38
N ARG A 300 -14.16 -8.28 10.90
CA ARG A 300 -14.55 -8.50 12.30
C ARG A 300 -13.69 -9.59 12.87
N GLU A 301 -13.06 -9.32 14.02
CA GLU A 301 -12.14 -10.25 14.63
C GLU A 301 -12.40 -10.40 16.13
N TRP A 302 -12.45 -11.66 16.58
CA TRP A 302 -12.37 -12.04 17.98
C TRP A 302 -11.00 -12.63 18.25
N ASN A 303 -10.41 -12.26 19.38
CA ASN A 303 -9.15 -12.80 19.83
C ASN A 303 -9.21 -13.11 21.32
N VAL A 304 -8.73 -14.29 21.69
CA VAL A 304 -8.54 -14.74 23.08
C VAL A 304 -7.06 -15.05 23.28
N GLY A 305 -6.43 -14.39 24.24
CA GLY A 305 -5.00 -14.56 24.50
C GLY A 305 -4.71 -14.88 25.96
N LEU A 306 -3.74 -15.76 26.20
CA LEU A 306 -3.22 -16.12 27.50
C LEU A 306 -1.70 -15.87 27.52
N ASP A 307 -1.27 -14.96 28.39
CA ASP A 307 0.14 -14.66 28.62
C ASP A 307 0.57 -15.26 29.96
N LEU A 308 1.61 -16.07 29.95
CA LEU A 308 2.18 -16.70 31.14
C LEU A 308 3.68 -16.41 31.22
N GLY A 309 4.13 -15.95 32.37
CA GLY A 309 5.56 -15.75 32.66
C GLY A 309 5.98 -16.64 33.83
N PHE A 310 7.07 -17.37 33.67
CA PHE A 310 7.63 -18.29 34.71
C PHE A 310 9.06 -17.88 35.05
N LEU A 311 9.47 -18.25 36.29
CA LEU A 311 10.85 -18.09 36.75
C LEU A 311 11.36 -16.65 36.60
N ASP A 312 10.63 -15.68 37.15
CA ASP A 312 10.92 -14.24 37.08
C ASP A 312 11.07 -13.73 35.62
N GLY A 313 10.18 -14.22 34.72
CA GLY A 313 10.13 -13.82 33.31
C GLY A 313 11.20 -14.46 32.43
N ARG A 314 11.92 -15.50 32.94
CA ARG A 314 12.89 -16.25 32.11
C ARG A 314 12.23 -17.12 31.05
N VAL A 315 11.01 -17.57 31.30
CA VAL A 315 10.19 -18.28 30.31
C VAL A 315 8.89 -17.52 30.16
N ASN A 316 8.59 -17.04 28.96
CA ASN A 316 7.34 -16.38 28.65
C ASN A 316 6.63 -17.17 27.56
N VAL A 317 5.37 -17.50 27.81
CA VAL A 317 4.50 -18.24 26.89
C VAL A 317 3.31 -17.36 26.58
N THR A 318 3.04 -17.15 25.31
CA THR A 318 1.83 -16.50 24.82
C THR A 318 1.09 -17.49 23.93
N ALA A 319 -0.17 -17.76 24.26
CA ALA A 319 -1.07 -18.58 23.47
C ALA A 319 -2.25 -17.72 23.02
N GLU A 320 -2.56 -17.72 21.73
CA GLU A 320 -3.64 -16.91 21.17
C GLU A 320 -4.51 -17.75 20.25
N TYR A 321 -5.79 -17.49 20.28
CA TYR A 321 -6.76 -17.97 19.30
C TYR A 321 -7.49 -16.80 18.71
N TYR A 322 -7.52 -16.72 17.37
CA TYR A 322 -8.27 -15.70 16.65
C TYR A 322 -9.29 -16.30 15.71
N HIS A 323 -10.37 -15.55 15.50
CA HIS A 323 -11.38 -15.83 14.49
C HIS A 323 -11.72 -14.52 13.80
N LYS A 324 -11.42 -14.44 12.50
CA LYS A 324 -11.60 -13.27 11.66
C LYS A 324 -12.54 -13.58 10.52
N VAL A 325 -13.48 -12.68 10.30
CA VAL A 325 -14.42 -12.71 9.17
C VAL A 325 -14.32 -11.38 8.45
N VAL A 326 -14.07 -11.43 7.14
CA VAL A 326 -14.13 -10.26 6.26
C VAL A 326 -15.39 -10.41 5.41
N SER A 327 -16.27 -9.44 5.48
CA SER A 327 -17.52 -9.36 4.72
C SER A 327 -17.53 -8.16 3.78
N ASP A 328 -18.44 -8.20 2.82
CA ASP A 328 -18.62 -7.12 1.85
C ASP A 328 -17.33 -6.83 1.06
N LEU A 329 -16.62 -7.91 0.66
CA LEU A 329 -15.36 -7.82 -0.07
C LEU A 329 -15.52 -6.95 -1.32
N LEU A 330 -14.65 -5.97 -1.47
CA LEU A 330 -14.56 -5.10 -2.64
C LEU A 330 -13.92 -5.90 -3.79
N ASN A 331 -14.75 -6.57 -4.58
CA ASN A 331 -14.29 -7.52 -5.58
C ASN A 331 -14.83 -7.20 -6.97
N GLU A 332 -14.08 -7.63 -7.99
CA GLU A 332 -14.46 -7.47 -9.37
C GLU A 332 -15.53 -8.50 -9.76
N GLN A 333 -16.64 -8.03 -10.28
CA GLN A 333 -17.72 -8.84 -10.80
C GLN A 333 -17.82 -8.72 -12.32
N THR A 334 -17.83 -9.84 -13.01
CA THR A 334 -17.98 -9.87 -14.47
C THR A 334 -19.44 -9.60 -14.85
N LEU A 335 -19.62 -8.69 -15.78
CA LEU A 335 -20.92 -8.39 -16.38
C LEU A 335 -21.12 -9.19 -17.67
N LEU A 336 -22.37 -9.27 -18.11
CA LEU A 336 -22.71 -9.94 -19.36
C LEU A 336 -22.09 -9.22 -20.56
N SER A 337 -21.71 -9.98 -21.59
CA SER A 337 -20.91 -9.52 -22.73
C SER A 337 -21.58 -8.45 -23.61
N TYR A 338 -22.88 -8.22 -23.46
CA TYR A 338 -23.59 -7.16 -24.20
C TYR A 338 -23.46 -5.76 -23.56
N ASN A 339 -22.85 -5.67 -22.37
CA ASN A 339 -22.54 -4.38 -21.78
C ASN A 339 -21.27 -3.79 -22.41
N GLU A 340 -21.21 -2.47 -22.57
CA GLU A 340 -20.02 -1.77 -23.06
C GLU A 340 -18.80 -2.03 -22.16
N VAL A 341 -19.03 -2.23 -20.86
CA VAL A 341 -18.03 -2.56 -19.85
C VAL A 341 -18.34 -3.95 -19.28
N ASN A 342 -17.36 -4.82 -19.30
CA ASN A 342 -17.52 -6.22 -18.90
C ASN A 342 -17.26 -6.48 -17.41
N LYS A 343 -16.96 -5.45 -16.63
CA LYS A 343 -16.59 -5.56 -15.21
C LYS A 343 -17.11 -4.39 -14.39
N ILE A 344 -17.51 -4.69 -13.15
CA ILE A 344 -17.87 -3.70 -12.13
C ILE A 344 -17.29 -4.14 -10.79
N ILE A 345 -16.93 -3.19 -9.94
CA ILE A 345 -16.60 -3.49 -8.54
C ILE A 345 -17.86 -3.47 -7.70
N ALA A 346 -18.05 -4.49 -6.89
CA ALA A 346 -19.19 -4.61 -5.98
C ALA A 346 -18.75 -5.21 -4.63
N ASN A 347 -19.54 -4.95 -3.59
CA ASN A 347 -19.37 -5.59 -2.30
C ASN A 347 -19.95 -7.01 -2.36
N VAL A 348 -19.10 -7.98 -2.72
CA VAL A 348 -19.52 -9.38 -2.92
C VAL A 348 -18.52 -10.34 -2.31
N GLY A 349 -19.08 -11.30 -1.58
CA GLY A 349 -18.30 -12.36 -0.99
C GLY A 349 -17.94 -12.13 0.47
N LYS A 350 -17.44 -13.18 1.07
CA LYS A 350 -17.04 -13.25 2.46
C LYS A 350 -15.90 -14.23 2.60
N THR A 351 -14.91 -13.89 3.40
CA THR A 351 -13.82 -14.80 3.77
C THR A 351 -13.76 -14.97 5.28
N GLN A 352 -13.26 -16.10 5.71
CA GLN A 352 -13.08 -16.42 7.11
C GLN A 352 -11.70 -17.02 7.31
N SER A 353 -11.02 -16.59 8.37
CA SER A 353 -9.79 -17.21 8.84
C SER A 353 -9.82 -17.37 10.35
N GLN A 354 -9.23 -18.45 10.84
CA GLN A 354 -9.07 -18.70 12.27
C GLN A 354 -7.77 -19.46 12.49
N GLY A 355 -7.17 -19.27 13.64
CA GLY A 355 -5.92 -19.93 13.94
C GLY A 355 -5.59 -19.91 15.42
N PHE A 356 -4.66 -20.79 15.78
CA PHE A 356 -4.03 -20.84 17.08
C PHE A 356 -2.55 -20.51 16.93
N GLU A 357 -2.07 -19.58 17.76
CA GLU A 357 -0.68 -19.14 17.76
C GLU A 357 -0.06 -19.41 19.13
N LEU A 358 1.15 -19.96 19.14
CA LEU A 358 1.92 -20.23 20.35
C LEU A 358 3.31 -19.63 20.21
N THR A 359 3.65 -18.72 21.11
CA THR A 359 4.98 -18.11 21.19
C THR A 359 5.62 -18.45 22.52
N ILE A 360 6.84 -18.98 22.48
CA ILE A 360 7.63 -19.30 23.66
C ILE A 360 8.96 -18.56 23.59
N ASN A 361 9.20 -17.66 24.54
CA ASN A 361 10.44 -16.92 24.67
C ASN A 361 11.19 -17.37 25.93
N THR A 362 12.46 -17.73 25.79
CA THR A 362 13.28 -18.18 26.91
C THR A 362 14.59 -17.40 27.04
N THR A 363 14.94 -17.01 28.25
CA THR A 363 16.25 -16.46 28.60
C THR A 363 17.08 -17.53 29.26
N ASN A 364 17.87 -18.27 28.48
CA ASN A 364 18.62 -19.43 28.94
C ASN A 364 19.81 -19.08 29.88
N ILE A 365 20.51 -17.99 29.55
CA ILE A 365 21.66 -17.50 30.30
C ILE A 365 21.44 -16.03 30.64
N ARG A 366 21.44 -15.71 31.94
CA ARG A 366 21.37 -14.35 32.46
C ARG A 366 22.57 -14.11 33.36
N ASN A 367 23.67 -13.61 32.77
CA ASN A 367 24.86 -13.23 33.53
C ASN A 367 25.12 -11.74 33.32
N LYS A 368 25.47 -11.01 34.39
CA LYS A 368 25.75 -9.56 34.34
C LYS A 368 26.88 -9.19 33.37
N ASP A 369 27.82 -10.12 33.17
CA ASP A 369 28.99 -9.90 32.32
C ASP A 369 28.72 -10.14 30.83
N ILE A 370 27.73 -10.96 30.48
CA ILE A 370 27.33 -11.23 29.06
C ILE A 370 26.36 -10.17 28.55
N SER A 371 25.54 -9.54 29.36
CA SER A 371 24.62 -8.47 28.96
C SER A 371 25.32 -7.17 28.51
N ARG A 372 26.67 -7.08 28.63
CA ARG A 372 27.48 -5.97 28.13
C ARG A 372 27.96 -6.13 26.68
N ILE A 373 27.76 -7.29 26.07
CA ILE A 373 28.28 -7.59 24.72
C ILE A 373 27.23 -7.24 23.63
N ASP A 374 25.95 -7.12 23.98
CA ASP A 374 24.84 -6.81 23.06
C ASP A 374 24.36 -5.34 23.16
N ARG A 375 25.32 -4.38 23.18
CA ARG A 375 25.02 -2.95 23.04
C ARG A 375 25.90 -2.29 22.01
#